data_795cf5a4bff8a7e0a6bea47b11db93f1
#
_entry.id   795cf5a4bff8a7e0a6bea47b11db93f1
#
_cell.length_a   1.000
_cell.length_b   1.000
_cell.length_c   1.000
_cell.angle_alpha   90.00
_cell.angle_beta   90.00
_cell.angle_gamma   90.00
#
_symmetry.space_group_name_H-M   'P 1'
#
loop_
_entity.id
_entity.type
_entity.pdbx_description
1 polymer ?
#
loop_
_entity_poly.entity_id
_entity_poly.type
_entity_poly.pdbx_seq_one_letter_code
_entity_poly.pdbx_strand_id
1 'polypeptide(L)'
;LYADGIRIGWIFPIQSLESKEHDYVQDEFYLKYAYIVVYKLLQMAEFGDREYSDFTLLDYYPENIQILVYDKGNASKIEHFDISNYSVDLFRKGYSLCGEGNVVTKLDVGDKNSRVKKLPKPIRDISYINVLFMELIPLQESSYSKFHLIYQIIEILIGVVFNYKFKSFVQEIEDSPDDLFEKRERLSKITTEKERVIWLFSNFSGVELQ
;
A
#
# COMPACT_ATOMS: atom_id res chain seq x y z
N LEU A 1 6.19 8.85 -9.38
CA LEU A 1 5.90 8.47 -8.01
C LEU A 1 6.62 9.41 -7.04
N TYR A 2 5.90 9.92 -6.04
CA TYR A 2 6.42 10.77 -4.99
C TYR A 2 6.13 10.16 -3.62
N ALA A 3 7.13 10.17 -2.74
CA ALA A 3 7.00 9.78 -1.34
C ALA A 3 7.57 10.90 -0.47
N ASP A 4 6.84 11.30 0.58
CA ASP A 4 7.22 12.39 1.49
C ASP A 4 7.66 13.69 0.79
N GLY A 5 7.01 14.00 -0.36
CA GLY A 5 7.31 15.19 -1.18
C GLY A 5 8.52 15.03 -2.12
N ILE A 6 9.28 13.96 -2.03
CA ILE A 6 10.44 13.67 -2.87
C ILE A 6 10.02 12.77 -4.03
N ARG A 7 10.40 13.12 -5.25
CA ARG A 7 10.20 12.24 -6.40
C ARG A 7 11.14 11.06 -6.31
N ILE A 8 10.60 9.86 -6.10
CA ILE A 8 11.37 8.63 -5.91
C ILE A 8 11.43 7.74 -7.15
N GLY A 9 10.56 7.98 -8.15
CA GLY A 9 10.58 7.12 -9.33
C GLY A 9 9.34 7.26 -10.21
N TRP A 10 9.10 6.19 -10.97
CA TRP A 10 8.04 6.08 -11.95
C TRP A 10 7.26 4.79 -11.79
N ILE A 11 6.01 4.81 -12.22
CA ILE A 11 5.18 3.62 -12.39
C ILE A 11 4.84 3.54 -13.87
N PHE A 12 5.16 2.41 -14.49
CA PHE A 12 4.91 2.16 -15.91
C PHE A 12 3.85 1.06 -16.04
N PRO A 13 2.69 1.35 -16.63
CA PRO A 13 1.87 0.29 -17.20
C PRO A 13 2.66 -0.40 -18.31
N ILE A 14 2.68 -1.73 -18.35
CA ILE A 14 3.44 -2.45 -19.38
C ILE A 14 3.03 -2.02 -20.79
N GLN A 15 1.74 -1.78 -21.00
CA GLN A 15 1.21 -1.28 -22.27
C GLN A 15 1.83 0.04 -22.71
N SER A 16 2.21 0.92 -21.77
CA SER A 16 2.83 2.22 -22.10
C SER A 16 4.25 2.08 -22.65
N LEU A 17 4.90 0.94 -22.43
CA LEU A 17 6.24 0.68 -22.95
C LEU A 17 6.24 0.33 -24.44
N GLU A 18 5.10 -0.12 -24.97
CA GLU A 18 4.93 -0.45 -26.39
C GLU A 18 4.25 0.67 -27.18
N SER A 19 3.45 1.50 -26.52
CA SER A 19 2.75 2.59 -27.17
C SER A 19 3.70 3.76 -27.47
N LYS A 20 3.59 4.30 -28.69
CA LYS A 20 4.24 5.54 -29.09
C LYS A 20 3.34 6.77 -28.96
N GLU A 21 2.10 6.55 -28.57
CA GLU A 21 1.05 7.57 -28.53
C GLU A 21 0.73 8.03 -27.11
N HIS A 22 1.72 8.57 -26.41
CA HIS A 22 1.50 9.17 -25.08
C HIS A 22 2.37 10.41 -24.87
N ASP A 23 1.96 11.27 -23.94
CA ASP A 23 2.57 12.58 -23.66
C ASP A 23 4.05 12.52 -23.21
N TYR A 24 4.54 11.36 -22.79
CA TYR A 24 5.88 11.19 -22.21
C TYR A 24 6.93 10.67 -23.18
N VAL A 25 6.59 10.40 -24.44
CA VAL A 25 7.54 9.87 -25.45
C VAL A 25 8.75 10.76 -25.63
N GLN A 26 8.62 12.06 -25.40
CA GLN A 26 9.69 13.05 -25.53
C GLN A 26 10.36 13.40 -24.18
N ASP A 27 9.89 12.82 -23.07
CA ASP A 27 10.48 13.06 -21.74
C ASP A 27 11.75 12.23 -21.56
N GLU A 28 12.89 12.88 -21.42
CA GLU A 28 14.21 12.24 -21.27
C GLU A 28 14.25 11.30 -20.05
N PHE A 29 13.64 11.70 -18.94
CA PHE A 29 13.59 10.86 -17.73
C PHE A 29 12.71 9.64 -17.96
N TYR A 30 11.57 9.80 -18.63
CA TYR A 30 10.72 8.68 -19.01
C TYR A 30 11.49 7.68 -19.85
N LEU A 31 12.13 8.14 -20.92
CA LEU A 31 12.88 7.28 -21.85
C LEU A 31 14.00 6.51 -21.14
N LYS A 32 14.73 7.19 -20.25
CA LYS A 32 15.80 6.56 -19.46
C LYS A 32 15.27 5.41 -18.58
N TYR A 33 14.18 5.64 -17.85
CA TYR A 33 13.61 4.63 -16.98
C TYR A 33 12.88 3.53 -17.77
N ALA A 34 12.17 3.88 -18.84
CA ALA A 34 11.53 2.92 -19.72
C ALA A 34 12.57 1.96 -20.34
N TYR A 35 13.70 2.48 -20.79
CA TYR A 35 14.80 1.64 -21.31
C TYR A 35 15.29 0.63 -20.27
N ILE A 36 15.51 1.07 -19.02
CA ILE A 36 15.95 0.19 -17.93
C ILE A 36 14.92 -0.90 -17.67
N VAL A 37 13.63 -0.54 -17.66
CA VAL A 37 12.51 -1.47 -17.45
C VAL A 37 12.46 -2.51 -18.55
N VAL A 38 12.43 -2.08 -19.82
CA VAL A 38 12.41 -3.00 -20.97
C VAL A 38 13.61 -3.93 -20.94
N TYR A 39 14.80 -3.41 -20.72
CA TYR A 39 16.01 -4.21 -20.61
C TYR A 39 15.92 -5.29 -19.53
N LYS A 40 15.38 -4.95 -18.35
CA LYS A 40 15.19 -5.91 -17.27
C LYS A 40 14.11 -6.95 -17.57
N LEU A 41 12.99 -6.53 -18.14
CA LEU A 41 11.93 -7.45 -18.56
C LEU A 41 12.45 -8.46 -19.60
N LEU A 42 13.21 -8.01 -20.57
CA LEU A 42 13.83 -8.88 -21.58
C LEU A 42 14.84 -9.88 -20.94
N GLN A 43 15.56 -9.47 -19.90
CA GLN A 43 16.44 -10.38 -19.16
C GLN A 43 15.69 -11.44 -18.36
N MET A 44 14.47 -11.13 -17.90
CA MET A 44 13.64 -12.02 -17.07
C MET A 44 12.74 -12.93 -17.93
N ALA A 45 12.49 -12.54 -19.19
CA ALA A 45 11.67 -13.32 -20.09
C ALA A 45 12.38 -14.64 -20.44
N GLU A 46 11.74 -15.76 -20.19
CA GLU A 46 12.18 -17.06 -20.70
C GLU A 46 11.79 -17.18 -22.18
N PHE A 47 12.73 -16.80 -23.03
CA PHE A 47 12.58 -17.01 -24.46
C PHE A 47 12.71 -18.51 -24.75
N GLY A 48 11.59 -19.18 -25.00
CA GLY A 48 11.63 -20.53 -25.55
C GLY A 48 12.23 -20.54 -26.97
N ASP A 49 12.52 -21.73 -27.53
CA ASP A 49 13.08 -21.94 -28.87
C ASP A 49 12.14 -21.48 -30.01
N ARG A 50 11.45 -20.39 -29.85
CA ARG A 50 10.51 -19.84 -30.84
C ARG A 50 11.21 -18.78 -31.67
N GLU A 51 11.39 -19.05 -32.95
CA GLU A 51 11.76 -18.04 -33.96
C GLU A 51 10.56 -17.10 -34.20
N TYR A 52 10.45 -16.03 -33.44
CA TYR A 52 9.50 -14.97 -33.72
C TYR A 52 10.24 -13.77 -34.32
N SER A 53 9.78 -13.34 -35.47
CA SER A 53 10.24 -12.09 -36.09
C SER A 53 9.68 -10.84 -35.40
N ASP A 54 8.49 -10.95 -34.81
CA ASP A 54 7.79 -9.86 -34.17
C ASP A 54 7.18 -10.34 -32.85
N PHE A 55 7.77 -9.95 -31.73
CA PHE A 55 7.21 -10.18 -30.40
C PHE A 55 7.00 -8.85 -29.67
N THR A 56 6.00 -8.84 -28.81
CA THR A 56 5.69 -7.73 -27.92
C THR A 56 5.91 -8.12 -26.47
N LEU A 57 6.03 -7.17 -25.58
CA LEU A 57 6.12 -7.46 -24.13
C LEU A 57 4.87 -8.17 -23.64
N LEU A 58 3.72 -7.90 -24.26
CA LEU A 58 2.43 -8.51 -23.91
C LEU A 58 2.33 -9.99 -24.27
N ASP A 59 3.21 -10.51 -25.11
CA ASP A 59 3.30 -11.95 -25.37
C ASP A 59 3.89 -12.73 -24.18
N TYR A 60 4.62 -12.04 -23.30
CA TYR A 60 5.30 -12.60 -22.14
C TYR A 60 4.73 -12.18 -20.81
N TYR A 61 4.08 -11.01 -20.76
CA TYR A 61 3.60 -10.41 -19.53
C TYR A 61 2.13 -10.02 -19.63
N PRO A 62 1.33 -10.24 -18.57
CA PRO A 62 -0.07 -9.79 -18.54
C PRO A 62 -0.21 -8.27 -18.73
N GLU A 63 -1.25 -7.85 -19.45
CA GLU A 63 -1.52 -6.44 -19.75
C GLU A 63 -1.69 -5.54 -18.53
N ASN A 64 -2.10 -6.10 -17.40
CA ASN A 64 -2.38 -5.37 -16.16
C ASN A 64 -1.16 -5.16 -15.27
N ILE A 65 0.04 -5.59 -15.71
CA ILE A 65 1.26 -5.39 -14.92
C ILE A 65 1.62 -3.91 -14.86
N GLN A 66 1.90 -3.46 -13.63
CA GLN A 66 2.48 -2.16 -13.33
C GLN A 66 3.91 -2.36 -12.83
N ILE A 67 4.85 -1.66 -13.43
CA ILE A 67 6.27 -1.78 -13.10
C ILE A 67 6.70 -0.54 -12.34
N LEU A 68 7.09 -0.74 -11.08
CA LEU A 68 7.62 0.31 -10.24
C LEU A 68 9.14 0.38 -10.39
N VAL A 69 9.63 1.52 -10.86
CA VAL A 69 11.07 1.83 -10.88
C VAL A 69 11.33 2.99 -9.95
N TYR A 70 12.24 2.82 -9.01
CA TYR A 70 12.63 3.91 -8.13
C TYR A 70 14.14 4.17 -8.16
N ASP A 71 14.48 5.45 -8.03
CA ASP A 71 15.85 5.94 -7.94
C ASP A 71 16.35 5.78 -6.50
N LYS A 72 17.35 4.92 -6.32
CA LYS A 72 17.95 4.68 -5.01
C LYS A 72 18.54 5.96 -4.40
N GLY A 73 19.12 6.85 -5.21
CA GLY A 73 19.69 8.11 -4.75
C GLY A 73 18.64 9.07 -4.19
N ASN A 74 17.46 9.14 -4.81
CA ASN A 74 16.37 9.94 -4.30
C ASN A 74 15.65 9.24 -3.13
N ALA A 75 15.46 7.94 -3.20
CA ALA A 75 14.87 7.16 -2.11
C ALA A 75 15.70 7.24 -0.82
N SER A 76 17.04 7.25 -0.92
CA SER A 76 17.93 7.38 0.25
C SER A 76 17.85 8.72 0.98
N LYS A 77 17.24 9.74 0.37
CA LYS A 77 16.96 11.03 1.04
C LYS A 77 15.80 10.93 2.05
N ILE A 78 15.03 9.86 1.99
CA ILE A 78 13.94 9.58 2.92
C ILE A 78 14.50 8.66 4.02
N GLU A 79 14.39 9.11 5.25
CA GLU A 79 14.86 8.35 6.40
C GLU A 79 14.17 6.98 6.49
N HIS A 80 14.96 5.91 6.58
CA HIS A 80 14.50 4.52 6.60
C HIS A 80 13.51 4.20 5.46
N PHE A 81 13.86 4.61 4.22
CA PHE A 81 13.03 4.31 3.06
C PHE A 81 12.93 2.80 2.85
N ASP A 82 11.68 2.32 2.87
CA ASP A 82 11.29 1.01 2.43
C ASP A 82 9.93 1.18 1.70
N ILE A 83 9.84 0.72 0.47
CA ILE A 83 8.63 0.85 -0.34
C ILE A 83 7.43 0.11 0.28
N SER A 84 7.67 -0.94 1.04
CA SER A 84 6.63 -1.66 1.77
C SER A 84 5.86 -0.78 2.75
N ASN A 85 6.50 0.25 3.31
CA ASN A 85 5.86 1.22 4.21
C ASN A 85 4.80 2.09 3.53
N TYR A 86 4.71 2.05 2.19
CA TYR A 86 3.74 2.78 1.38
C TYR A 86 2.72 1.85 0.73
N SER A 87 2.78 0.55 1.01
CA SER A 87 1.97 -0.50 0.37
C SER A 87 0.46 -0.22 0.44
N VAL A 88 -0.04 0.21 1.58
CA VAL A 88 -1.47 0.53 1.79
C VAL A 88 -1.92 1.69 0.92
N ASP A 89 -1.13 2.77 0.85
CA ASP A 89 -1.50 3.94 0.04
C ASP A 89 -1.32 3.67 -1.46
N LEU A 90 -0.34 2.86 -1.84
CA LEU A 90 -0.20 2.33 -3.19
C LEU A 90 -1.42 1.50 -3.57
N PHE A 91 -1.81 0.56 -2.72
CA PHE A 91 -3.00 -0.28 -2.94
C PHE A 91 -4.27 0.57 -3.07
N ARG A 92 -4.47 1.56 -2.20
CA ARG A 92 -5.60 2.50 -2.28
C ARG A 92 -5.65 3.26 -3.61
N LYS A 93 -4.50 3.55 -4.20
CA LYS A 93 -4.36 4.20 -5.51
C LYS A 93 -4.39 3.22 -6.67
N GLY A 94 -4.59 1.94 -6.34
CA GLY A 94 -4.74 0.91 -7.31
C GLY A 94 -3.41 0.25 -7.75
N TYR A 95 -2.32 0.44 -7.04
CA TYR A 95 -1.05 -0.22 -7.34
C TYR A 95 -0.79 -1.37 -6.38
N SER A 96 -0.52 -2.55 -6.89
CA SER A 96 -0.06 -3.67 -6.08
C SER A 96 1.45 -3.83 -6.18
N LEU A 97 2.09 -4.08 -5.04
CA LEU A 97 3.54 -4.37 -4.95
C LEU A 97 3.84 -5.86 -5.01
N CYS A 98 2.89 -6.70 -5.40
CA CYS A 98 3.08 -8.15 -5.46
C CYS A 98 4.22 -8.50 -6.44
N GLY A 99 5.27 -9.15 -5.93
CA GLY A 99 6.53 -9.35 -6.66
C GLY A 99 6.52 -10.43 -7.72
N GLU A 100 5.53 -11.32 -7.78
CA GLU A 100 5.44 -12.40 -8.75
C GLU A 100 4.03 -12.54 -9.35
N GLY A 101 3.86 -11.92 -10.45
CA GLY A 101 3.25 -12.38 -11.67
C GLY A 101 1.80 -12.82 -11.73
N ASN A 102 0.90 -12.64 -10.74
CA ASN A 102 -0.52 -12.94 -10.92
C ASN A 102 -1.45 -11.89 -10.30
N VAL A 103 -1.14 -10.64 -10.48
CA VAL A 103 -2.00 -9.56 -9.95
C VAL A 103 -3.11 -9.25 -10.93
N VAL A 104 -4.26 -9.81 -10.68
CA VAL A 104 -5.50 -9.46 -11.37
C VAL A 104 -6.13 -8.26 -10.69
N THR A 105 -5.59 -7.09 -10.90
CA THR A 105 -6.32 -5.85 -10.60
C THR A 105 -6.21 -4.93 -11.80
N LYS A 106 -7.32 -4.83 -12.52
CA LYS A 106 -7.49 -3.81 -13.55
C LYS A 106 -7.57 -2.48 -12.81
N LEU A 107 -6.53 -1.69 -12.90
CA LEU A 107 -6.41 -0.43 -12.19
C LEU A 107 -6.68 0.69 -13.16
N ASP A 108 -7.72 1.48 -12.89
CA ASP A 108 -7.85 2.80 -13.51
C ASP A 108 -6.73 3.69 -12.97
N VAL A 109 -5.69 3.82 -13.76
CA VAL A 109 -4.57 4.72 -13.44
C VAL A 109 -4.98 6.13 -13.83
N GLY A 110 -5.68 6.82 -12.92
CA GLY A 110 -6.22 8.16 -13.19
C GLY A 110 -5.25 9.32 -12.96
N ASP A 111 -4.13 9.16 -12.27
CA ASP A 111 -3.32 10.29 -11.81
C ASP A 111 -1.92 10.30 -12.40
N LYS A 112 -1.61 11.36 -13.19
CA LYS A 112 -0.27 11.61 -13.76
C LYS A 112 0.83 11.75 -12.68
N ASN A 113 0.48 12.08 -11.44
CA ASN A 113 1.42 12.28 -10.33
C ASN A 113 0.96 11.56 -9.06
N SER A 114 1.33 10.30 -8.91
CA SER A 114 1.01 9.54 -7.70
C SER A 114 1.90 9.97 -6.53
N ARG A 115 1.27 10.56 -5.51
CA ARG A 115 1.91 10.88 -4.24
C ARG A 115 1.48 9.82 -3.22
N VAL A 116 2.43 9.14 -2.61
CA VAL A 116 2.16 8.11 -1.60
C VAL A 116 2.53 8.59 -0.22
N LYS A 117 1.75 8.14 0.76
CA LYS A 117 1.92 8.45 2.19
C LYS A 117 2.43 7.21 2.92
N LYS A 118 3.41 7.43 3.78
CA LYS A 118 3.95 6.41 4.68
C LYS A 118 2.91 6.02 5.73
N LEU A 119 2.85 4.75 6.07
CA LEU A 119 2.03 4.28 7.18
C LEU A 119 2.50 4.89 8.51
N PRO A 120 1.56 5.25 9.40
CA PRO A 120 1.89 5.66 10.76
C PRO A 120 2.68 4.57 11.49
N LYS A 121 3.64 4.99 12.32
CA LYS A 121 4.55 4.05 13.01
C LYS A 121 3.85 2.90 13.75
N PRO A 122 2.78 3.11 14.53
CA PRO A 122 2.12 2.01 15.24
C PRO A 122 1.55 0.92 14.33
N ILE A 123 1.17 1.28 13.09
CA ILE A 123 0.59 0.35 12.11
C ILE A 123 1.71 -0.28 11.27
N ARG A 124 2.71 0.49 10.92
CA ARG A 124 3.86 0.04 10.13
C ARG A 124 4.66 -1.06 10.81
N ASP A 125 4.75 -1.01 12.14
CA ASP A 125 5.49 -2.01 12.93
C ASP A 125 4.73 -3.36 13.02
N ILE A 126 3.52 -3.44 12.43
CA ILE A 126 2.74 -4.68 12.31
C ILE A 126 3.05 -5.30 10.95
N SER A 127 4.01 -6.21 10.90
CA SER A 127 4.47 -6.86 9.66
C SER A 127 3.34 -7.53 8.86
N TYR A 128 2.33 -8.07 9.54
CA TYR A 128 1.19 -8.72 8.91
C TYR A 128 0.38 -7.78 8.01
N ILE A 129 0.29 -6.48 8.32
CA ILE A 129 -0.39 -5.50 7.46
C ILE A 129 0.30 -5.40 6.09
N ASN A 130 1.63 -5.38 6.08
CA ASN A 130 2.37 -5.39 4.82
C ASN A 130 2.13 -6.67 4.01
N VAL A 131 2.14 -7.84 4.66
CA VAL A 131 1.82 -9.12 4.02
C VAL A 131 0.40 -9.10 3.43
N LEU A 132 -0.57 -8.57 4.16
CA LEU A 132 -1.95 -8.44 3.66
C LEU A 132 -2.02 -7.64 2.37
N PHE A 133 -1.40 -6.45 2.32
CA PHE A 133 -1.51 -5.56 1.16
C PHE A 133 -0.57 -5.91 0.01
N MET A 134 0.57 -6.51 0.29
CA MET A 134 1.55 -6.86 -0.74
C MET A 134 1.34 -8.26 -1.33
N GLU A 135 0.83 -9.19 -0.53
CA GLU A 135 0.77 -10.59 -0.93
C GLU A 135 -0.67 -11.14 -0.97
N LEU A 136 -1.41 -11.04 0.14
CA LEU A 136 -2.66 -11.77 0.27
C LEU A 136 -3.82 -11.13 -0.49
N ILE A 137 -4.07 -9.83 -0.30
CA ILE A 137 -5.21 -9.14 -0.94
C ILE A 137 -5.07 -9.10 -2.47
N PRO A 138 -3.89 -8.79 -3.05
CA PRO A 138 -3.73 -8.76 -4.49
C PRO A 138 -4.01 -10.10 -5.18
N LEU A 139 -3.68 -11.22 -4.52
CA LEU A 139 -3.87 -12.56 -5.07
C LEU A 139 -5.32 -13.07 -4.99
N GLN A 140 -6.20 -12.37 -4.29
CA GLN A 140 -7.60 -12.79 -4.18
C GLN A 140 -8.40 -12.34 -5.39
N GLU A 141 -9.08 -13.27 -6.04
CA GLU A 141 -10.05 -12.97 -7.10
C GLU A 141 -11.42 -12.62 -6.51
N SER A 142 -11.81 -13.31 -5.44
CA SER A 142 -13.11 -13.14 -4.78
C SER A 142 -13.19 -11.85 -3.99
N SER A 143 -14.18 -11.01 -4.27
CA SER A 143 -14.49 -9.82 -3.48
C SER A 143 -14.82 -10.14 -2.01
N TYR A 144 -15.42 -11.30 -1.75
CA TYR A 144 -15.70 -11.77 -0.39
C TYR A 144 -14.41 -12.06 0.37
N SER A 145 -13.46 -12.76 -0.27
CA SER A 145 -12.15 -13.03 0.34
C SER A 145 -11.36 -11.74 0.60
N LYS A 146 -11.39 -10.79 -0.35
CA LYS A 146 -10.80 -9.45 -0.15
C LYS A 146 -11.42 -8.73 1.04
N PHE A 147 -12.74 -8.73 1.12
CA PHE A 147 -13.45 -8.14 2.27
C PHE A 147 -13.04 -8.76 3.58
N HIS A 148 -12.94 -10.09 3.65
CA HIS A 148 -12.53 -10.80 4.86
C HIS A 148 -11.10 -10.42 5.30
N LEU A 149 -10.17 -10.34 4.37
CA LEU A 149 -8.79 -9.91 4.65
C LEU A 149 -8.74 -8.44 5.13
N ILE A 150 -9.54 -7.55 4.53
CA ILE A 150 -9.64 -6.16 4.98
C ILE A 150 -10.26 -6.09 6.39
N TYR A 151 -11.25 -6.93 6.68
CA TYR A 151 -11.87 -6.99 8.00
C TYR A 151 -10.84 -7.38 9.09
N GLN A 152 -9.92 -8.28 8.80
CA GLN A 152 -8.82 -8.62 9.72
C GLN A 152 -7.95 -7.40 10.09
N ILE A 153 -7.79 -6.46 9.15
CA ILE A 153 -7.07 -5.21 9.44
C ILE A 153 -7.83 -4.38 10.48
N ILE A 154 -9.15 -4.30 10.37
CA ILE A 154 -9.99 -3.60 11.34
C ILE A 154 -9.84 -4.24 12.73
N GLU A 155 -9.85 -5.56 12.81
CA GLU A 155 -9.65 -6.29 14.09
C GLU A 155 -8.27 -5.98 14.72
N ILE A 156 -7.22 -5.97 13.90
CA ILE A 156 -5.87 -5.59 14.36
C ILE A 156 -5.86 -4.15 14.87
N LEU A 157 -6.48 -3.22 14.14
CA LEU A 157 -6.54 -1.81 14.52
C LEU A 157 -7.35 -1.59 15.80
N ILE A 158 -8.43 -2.35 16.02
CA ILE A 158 -9.19 -2.36 17.28
C ILE A 158 -8.28 -2.74 18.45
N GLY A 159 -7.41 -3.74 18.25
CA GLY A 159 -6.41 -4.14 19.24
C GLY A 159 -5.38 -3.04 19.55
N VAL A 160 -4.90 -2.36 18.53
CA VAL A 160 -3.97 -1.22 18.68
C VAL A 160 -4.63 -0.08 19.45
N VAL A 161 -5.87 0.26 19.12
CA VAL A 161 -6.65 1.30 19.82
C VAL A 161 -6.85 0.93 21.31
N PHE A 162 -7.19 -0.32 21.56
CA PHE A 162 -7.32 -0.82 22.94
C PHE A 162 -6.03 -0.62 23.74
N ASN A 163 -4.91 -1.07 23.19
CA ASN A 163 -3.61 -0.95 23.87
C ASN A 163 -3.24 0.53 24.13
N TYR A 164 -3.51 1.39 23.17
CA TYR A 164 -3.25 2.84 23.31
C TYR A 164 -4.10 3.44 24.46
N LYS A 165 -5.42 3.23 24.40
CA LYS A 165 -6.35 3.76 25.42
C LYS A 165 -6.09 3.16 26.80
N PHE A 166 -5.76 1.87 26.86
CA PHE A 166 -5.45 1.21 28.12
C PHE A 166 -4.18 1.77 28.78
N LYS A 167 -3.14 2.00 27.97
CA LYS A 167 -1.91 2.65 28.48
C LYS A 167 -2.17 4.06 29.00
N SER A 168 -2.94 4.88 28.28
CA SER A 168 -3.33 6.21 28.76
C SER A 168 -4.13 6.12 30.04
N PHE A 169 -5.08 5.18 30.12
CA PHE A 169 -5.89 4.98 31.32
C PHE A 169 -5.03 4.57 32.53
N VAL A 170 -4.07 3.67 32.37
CA VAL A 170 -3.17 3.26 33.47
C VAL A 170 -2.34 4.45 33.97
N GLN A 171 -1.85 5.30 33.07
CA GLN A 171 -1.12 6.51 33.46
C GLN A 171 -1.99 7.52 34.22
N GLU A 172 -3.24 7.69 33.80
CA GLU A 172 -4.18 8.61 34.43
C GLU A 172 -4.72 8.12 35.78
N ILE A 173 -4.78 6.79 35.99
CA ILE A 173 -5.44 6.19 37.17
C ILE A 173 -4.67 6.47 38.46
N GLU A 174 -3.33 6.62 38.36
CA GLU A 174 -2.47 6.88 39.52
C GLU A 174 -2.73 8.29 40.09
N ASP A 175 -2.97 9.26 39.20
CA ASP A 175 -3.14 10.66 39.57
C ASP A 175 -4.61 11.11 39.66
N SER A 176 -5.56 10.22 39.32
CA SER A 176 -6.99 10.55 39.30
C SER A 176 -7.61 10.54 40.70
N PRO A 177 -8.32 11.63 41.06
CA PRO A 177 -9.12 11.66 42.31
C PRO A 177 -10.38 10.81 42.23
N ASP A 178 -10.70 10.23 41.08
CA ASP A 178 -11.90 9.41 40.88
C ASP A 178 -11.97 8.25 41.87
N ASP A 179 -13.17 7.91 42.29
CA ASP A 179 -13.38 6.75 43.16
C ASP A 179 -13.21 5.42 42.36
N LEU A 180 -13.20 4.29 43.06
CA LEU A 180 -13.03 2.97 42.47
C LEU A 180 -14.16 2.60 41.50
N PHE A 181 -15.36 3.13 41.71
CA PHE A 181 -16.51 2.85 40.86
C PHE A 181 -16.36 3.59 39.51
N GLU A 182 -16.00 4.87 39.55
CA GLU A 182 -15.74 5.67 38.33
C GLU A 182 -14.57 5.11 37.51
N LYS A 183 -13.49 4.71 38.17
CA LYS A 183 -12.35 4.03 37.53
C LYS A 183 -12.77 2.74 36.82
N ARG A 184 -13.62 1.94 37.46
CA ARG A 184 -14.16 0.70 36.89
C ARG A 184 -15.06 0.98 35.69
N GLU A 185 -15.91 2.02 35.74
CA GLU A 185 -16.79 2.38 34.63
C GLU A 185 -15.98 2.86 33.41
N ARG A 186 -14.96 3.67 33.63
CA ARG A 186 -14.05 4.11 32.57
C ARG A 186 -13.32 2.94 31.92
N LEU A 187 -12.82 2.00 32.71
CA LEU A 187 -12.18 0.79 32.19
C LEU A 187 -13.15 -0.06 31.37
N SER A 188 -14.39 -0.22 31.85
CA SER A 188 -15.42 -0.95 31.10
C SER A 188 -15.69 -0.37 29.73
N LYS A 189 -15.77 0.96 29.60
CA LYS A 189 -15.92 1.66 28.31
C LYS A 189 -14.75 1.39 27.35
N ILE A 190 -13.51 1.44 27.84
CA ILE A 190 -12.30 1.18 27.03
C ILE A 190 -12.28 -0.28 26.53
N THR A 191 -12.80 -1.21 27.32
CA THR A 191 -12.77 -2.65 26.99
C THR A 191 -13.86 -3.09 26.01
N THR A 192 -14.94 -2.32 25.83
CA THR A 192 -15.99 -2.67 24.88
C THR A 192 -15.54 -2.51 23.43
N GLU A 193 -15.77 -3.53 22.61
CA GLU A 193 -15.42 -3.53 21.19
C GLU A 193 -16.12 -2.38 20.43
N LYS A 194 -17.41 -2.16 20.73
CA LYS A 194 -18.21 -1.09 20.14
C LYS A 194 -17.54 0.28 20.29
N GLU A 195 -17.11 0.65 21.50
CA GLU A 195 -16.47 1.93 21.75
C GLU A 195 -15.12 2.07 21.03
N ARG A 196 -14.37 0.97 20.92
CA ARG A 196 -13.12 0.94 20.18
C ARG A 196 -13.32 1.13 18.66
N VAL A 197 -14.34 0.49 18.10
CA VAL A 197 -14.72 0.65 16.69
C VAL A 197 -15.17 2.08 16.43
N ILE A 198 -16.06 2.63 17.26
CA ILE A 198 -16.53 4.03 17.13
C ILE A 198 -15.34 4.98 17.18
N TRP A 199 -14.45 4.81 18.13
CA TRP A 199 -13.27 5.67 18.28
C TRP A 199 -12.34 5.56 17.05
N LEU A 200 -12.10 4.35 16.54
CA LEU A 200 -11.28 4.11 15.36
C LEU A 200 -11.83 4.89 14.15
N PHE A 201 -13.12 4.74 13.89
CA PHE A 201 -13.75 5.40 12.74
C PHE A 201 -13.84 6.92 12.94
N SER A 202 -14.16 7.41 14.12
CA SER A 202 -14.25 8.86 14.39
C SER A 202 -12.91 9.58 14.21
N ASN A 203 -11.79 8.91 14.48
CA ASN A 203 -10.48 9.56 14.44
C ASN A 203 -9.71 9.32 13.12
N PHE A 204 -10.03 8.28 12.36
CA PHE A 204 -9.22 7.88 11.21
C PHE A 204 -10.00 7.73 9.89
N SER A 205 -11.33 7.66 9.90
CA SER A 205 -12.10 7.46 8.67
C SER A 205 -12.27 8.72 7.82
N GLY A 206 -12.12 9.91 8.42
CA GLY A 206 -12.53 11.17 7.79
C GLY A 206 -14.05 11.27 7.54
N VAL A 207 -14.82 10.32 8.06
CA VAL A 207 -16.30 10.29 8.01
C VAL A 207 -16.82 10.68 9.38
N GLU A 208 -17.62 11.73 9.47
CA GLU A 208 -18.37 12.03 10.69
C GLU A 208 -19.45 10.94 10.86
N LEU A 209 -19.28 10.12 11.89
CA LEU A 209 -20.32 9.18 12.27
C LEU A 209 -21.46 9.97 12.96
N GLN A 210 -22.59 10.08 12.28
CA GLN A 210 -23.82 10.64 12.81
C GLN A 210 -24.49 9.65 13.77
#